data_a827584d9e7dff36ef5b1b30e43b07c1
#
_entry.id   a827584d9e7dff36ef5b1b30e43b07c1
#
_cell.length_a   1.000
_cell.length_b   1.000
_cell.length_c   1.000
_cell.angle_alpha   90.00
_cell.angle_beta   90.00
_cell.angle_gamma   90.00
#
_symmetry.space_group_name_H-M   'P 1'
#
loop_
_entity.id
_entity.type
_entity.pdbx_description
1 polymer ?
#
loop_
_entity_poly.entity_id
_entity_poly.type
_entity_poly.pdbx_seq_one_letter_code
_entity_poly.pdbx_strand_id
1 'polypeptide(L)'
;MKTIDSIGSAKQIVYEVGKAIVGKDEVIIKMLLAILAGGHILMEDIPGVGKTTMAVAFSKALGLDYNRVQFTPDVLPSDITGYSIYDKNSGEMHYQRGAILCNLFLADELNRATSRTQSALLQAMEEGEVTVDNLTYPVPQPFVVIATQNPTGAKGTQMLPDSQLDRFMIRLSVGYPDPAAEAEMIRRKQQGLGLDQVQQITSREELLGIRRETDQVYIKDSLIDYIVKLCTVTRNDQRILQGASPRAALSLTALAKATAWIQGRDFVLPSDIRFVFAEAIQHRLIWAQDNQSFRKQRAVVEELFASVRAPEMR
;
A
#
# COMPACT_ATOMS: atom_id res chain seq x y z
N MET A 1 -17.42 18.60 9.93
CA MET A 1 -18.45 17.80 10.65
C MET A 1 -18.36 16.38 10.11
N LYS A 2 -17.73 15.45 10.85
CA LYS A 2 -17.64 14.04 10.44
C LYS A 2 -19.06 13.50 10.37
N THR A 3 -19.49 13.09 9.22
CA THR A 3 -20.74 12.34 9.12
C THR A 3 -20.50 10.98 9.78
N ILE A 4 -21.33 10.62 10.75
CA ILE A 4 -21.34 9.30 11.42
C ILE A 4 -21.33 8.16 10.39
N ASP A 5 -21.73 8.45 9.18
CA ASP A 5 -21.79 7.59 8.01
C ASP A 5 -20.39 7.16 7.46
N SER A 6 -19.42 8.08 7.38
CA SER A 6 -18.09 7.77 6.78
C SER A 6 -17.27 6.78 7.63
N ILE A 7 -17.36 6.87 8.97
CA ILE A 7 -16.66 5.94 9.88
C ILE A 7 -17.35 4.58 9.89
N GLY A 8 -18.67 4.56 9.82
CA GLY A 8 -19.47 3.36 9.64
C GLY A 8 -19.06 2.61 8.37
N SER A 9 -18.91 3.35 7.26
CA SER A 9 -18.46 2.81 5.98
C SER A 9 -17.06 2.18 6.07
N ALA A 10 -16.09 2.80 6.77
CA ALA A 10 -14.75 2.23 6.91
C ALA A 10 -14.75 0.88 7.65
N LYS A 11 -15.52 0.76 8.74
CA LYS A 11 -15.69 -0.52 9.46
C LYS A 11 -16.39 -1.56 8.58
N GLN A 12 -17.34 -1.13 7.78
CA GLN A 12 -18.08 -2.02 6.88
C GLN A 12 -17.21 -2.49 5.72
N ILE A 13 -16.30 -1.64 5.20
CA ILE A 13 -15.29 -2.05 4.20
C ILE A 13 -14.40 -3.15 4.76
N VAL A 14 -13.88 -3.00 5.99
CA VAL A 14 -13.07 -4.03 6.65
C VAL A 14 -13.85 -5.35 6.78
N TYR A 15 -15.11 -5.29 7.19
CA TYR A 15 -15.98 -6.45 7.30
C TYR A 15 -16.20 -7.13 5.95
N GLU A 16 -16.50 -6.37 4.89
CA GLU A 16 -16.74 -6.89 3.54
C GLU A 16 -15.48 -7.58 2.98
N VAL A 17 -14.32 -6.94 3.10
CA VAL A 17 -13.04 -7.54 2.68
C VAL A 17 -12.73 -8.81 3.50
N GLY A 18 -13.04 -8.81 4.79
CA GLY A 18 -12.91 -9.97 5.70
C GLY A 18 -13.75 -11.19 5.30
N LYS A 19 -14.81 -11.02 4.50
CA LYS A 19 -15.55 -12.16 3.93
C LYS A 19 -14.68 -13.00 2.98
N ALA A 20 -13.81 -12.34 2.22
CA ALA A 20 -12.91 -13.00 1.28
C ALA A 20 -11.57 -13.45 1.92
N ILE A 21 -11.16 -12.78 3.00
CA ILE A 21 -9.86 -13.00 3.66
C ILE A 21 -10.08 -13.25 5.14
N VAL A 22 -9.89 -14.50 5.57
CA VAL A 22 -10.16 -14.93 6.95
C VAL A 22 -8.95 -14.72 7.86
N GLY A 23 -9.17 -14.16 9.06
CA GLY A 23 -8.16 -14.09 10.12
C GLY A 23 -7.01 -13.10 9.86
N LYS A 24 -7.23 -12.08 9.01
CA LYS A 24 -6.21 -11.06 8.65
C LYS A 24 -6.70 -9.62 8.85
N ASP A 25 -7.56 -9.40 9.83
CA ASP A 25 -8.23 -8.12 10.07
C ASP A 25 -7.24 -6.95 10.23
N GLU A 26 -6.12 -7.17 10.95
CA GLU A 26 -5.10 -6.13 11.12
C GLU A 26 -4.45 -5.73 9.78
N VAL A 27 -4.16 -6.70 8.91
CA VAL A 27 -3.59 -6.44 7.58
C VAL A 27 -4.61 -5.68 6.71
N ILE A 28 -5.89 -6.09 6.74
CA ILE A 28 -6.99 -5.41 6.04
C ILE A 28 -7.11 -3.97 6.52
N ILE A 29 -7.10 -3.73 7.84
CA ILE A 29 -7.15 -2.38 8.41
C ILE A 29 -5.97 -1.55 7.93
N LYS A 30 -4.73 -2.06 8.01
CA LYS A 30 -3.53 -1.34 7.59
C LYS A 30 -3.51 -1.03 6.08
N MET A 31 -4.03 -1.95 5.25
CA MET A 31 -4.23 -1.66 3.82
C MET A 31 -5.24 -0.53 3.61
N LEU A 32 -6.38 -0.57 4.31
CA LEU A 32 -7.37 0.50 4.24
C LEU A 32 -6.77 1.84 4.68
N LEU A 33 -5.99 1.88 5.77
CA LEU A 33 -5.31 3.10 6.21
C LEU A 33 -4.39 3.68 5.12
N ALA A 34 -3.62 2.84 4.43
CA ALA A 34 -2.77 3.28 3.32
C ALA A 34 -3.61 3.82 2.14
N ILE A 35 -4.72 3.16 1.81
CA ILE A 35 -5.66 3.62 0.77
C ILE A 35 -6.26 4.98 1.15
N LEU A 36 -6.70 5.16 2.39
CA LEU A 36 -7.27 6.42 2.90
C LEU A 36 -6.21 7.54 2.95
N ALA A 37 -4.97 7.20 3.29
CA ALA A 37 -3.84 8.12 3.28
C ALA A 37 -3.33 8.47 1.86
N GLY A 38 -3.90 7.89 0.80
CA GLY A 38 -3.52 8.14 -0.58
C GLY A 38 -2.21 7.47 -1.00
N GLY A 39 -1.75 6.44 -0.26
CA GLY A 39 -0.48 5.77 -0.51
C GLY A 39 -0.59 4.48 -1.32
N HIS A 40 0.57 4.00 -1.77
CA HIS A 40 0.75 2.72 -2.43
C HIS A 40 1.25 1.67 -1.44
N ILE A 41 0.94 0.41 -1.71
CA ILE A 41 1.14 -0.71 -0.78
C ILE A 41 2.09 -1.74 -1.39
N LEU A 42 3.11 -2.13 -0.65
CA LEU A 42 3.97 -3.26 -0.97
C LEU A 42 3.58 -4.47 -0.12
N MET A 43 3.25 -5.58 -0.76
CA MET A 43 2.99 -6.85 -0.09
C MET A 43 4.16 -7.80 -0.32
N GLU A 44 4.87 -8.12 0.74
CA GLU A 44 6.02 -9.02 0.69
C GLU A 44 5.67 -10.32 1.40
N ASP A 45 5.49 -11.39 0.61
CA ASP A 45 5.05 -12.66 1.15
C ASP A 45 5.26 -13.84 0.20
N ILE A 46 5.18 -15.03 0.75
CA ILE A 46 5.16 -16.27 -0.02
C ILE A 46 3.94 -16.31 -0.99
N PRO A 47 4.03 -17.10 -2.07
CA PRO A 47 2.89 -17.33 -2.97
C PRO A 47 1.70 -17.98 -2.25
N GLY A 48 0.47 -17.68 -2.70
CA GLY A 48 -0.73 -18.37 -2.28
C GLY A 48 -1.40 -17.88 -0.99
N VAL A 49 -0.91 -16.82 -0.35
CA VAL A 49 -1.51 -16.28 0.91
C VAL A 49 -2.69 -15.33 0.70
N GLY A 50 -3.21 -15.20 -0.53
CA GLY A 50 -4.41 -14.41 -0.79
C GLY A 50 -4.16 -12.94 -1.21
N LYS A 51 -2.94 -12.55 -1.60
CA LYS A 51 -2.61 -11.17 -2.01
C LYS A 51 -3.54 -10.66 -3.14
N THR A 52 -3.72 -11.44 -4.18
CA THR A 52 -4.62 -11.10 -5.32
C THR A 52 -6.08 -11.02 -4.86
N THR A 53 -6.51 -11.97 -4.03
CA THR A 53 -7.89 -11.99 -3.48
C THR A 53 -8.16 -10.72 -2.67
N MET A 54 -7.19 -10.24 -1.90
CA MET A 54 -7.30 -9.03 -1.09
C MET A 54 -7.43 -7.78 -1.97
N ALA A 55 -6.62 -7.65 -3.03
CA ALA A 55 -6.72 -6.53 -3.97
C ALA A 55 -8.09 -6.48 -4.66
N VAL A 56 -8.60 -7.63 -5.12
CA VAL A 56 -9.93 -7.73 -5.74
C VAL A 56 -11.05 -7.44 -4.73
N ALA A 57 -10.93 -7.91 -3.49
CA ALA A 57 -11.90 -7.61 -2.45
C ALA A 57 -11.98 -6.10 -2.15
N PHE A 58 -10.83 -5.43 -2.05
CA PHE A 58 -10.79 -3.98 -1.90
C PHE A 58 -11.37 -3.24 -3.11
N SER A 59 -11.06 -3.65 -4.35
CA SER A 59 -11.64 -3.00 -5.53
C SER A 59 -13.15 -3.07 -5.54
N LYS A 60 -13.73 -4.24 -5.20
CA LYS A 60 -15.17 -4.43 -5.08
C LYS A 60 -15.79 -3.59 -3.96
N ALA A 61 -15.22 -3.68 -2.75
CA ALA A 61 -15.76 -2.97 -1.59
C ALA A 61 -15.70 -1.44 -1.75
N LEU A 62 -14.71 -0.93 -2.47
CA LEU A 62 -14.48 0.50 -2.70
C LEU A 62 -15.09 1.01 -4.02
N GLY A 63 -15.69 0.15 -4.84
CA GLY A 63 -16.26 0.53 -6.14
C GLY A 63 -15.21 1.12 -7.11
N LEU A 64 -14.00 0.55 -7.14
CA LEU A 64 -12.87 1.03 -7.93
C LEU A 64 -12.65 0.19 -9.19
N ASP A 65 -12.32 0.86 -10.29
CA ASP A 65 -11.82 0.19 -11.48
C ASP A 65 -10.50 -0.52 -11.15
N TYR A 66 -10.48 -1.83 -11.42
CA TYR A 66 -9.38 -2.71 -11.07
C TYR A 66 -8.68 -3.25 -12.31
N ASN A 67 -7.36 -3.27 -12.28
CA ASN A 67 -6.56 -3.98 -13.26
C ASN A 67 -5.41 -4.73 -12.59
N ARG A 68 -4.97 -5.81 -13.22
CA ARG A 68 -3.86 -6.65 -12.74
C ARG A 68 -2.89 -6.96 -13.87
N VAL A 69 -1.61 -6.81 -13.59
CA VAL A 69 -0.53 -7.34 -14.43
C VAL A 69 0.32 -8.29 -13.59
N GLN A 70 0.46 -9.52 -14.08
CA GLN A 70 1.45 -10.47 -13.59
C GLN A 70 2.78 -10.13 -14.24
N PHE A 71 3.74 -9.64 -13.47
CA PHE A 71 5.03 -9.25 -14.01
C PHE A 71 5.90 -10.47 -14.31
N THR A 72 6.49 -10.45 -15.51
CA THR A 72 7.51 -11.37 -16.00
C THR A 72 8.59 -10.56 -16.70
N PRO A 73 9.78 -11.15 -17.03
CA PRO A 73 10.80 -10.44 -17.79
C PRO A 73 10.35 -9.91 -19.16
N ASP A 74 9.27 -10.48 -19.72
CA ASP A 74 8.74 -10.13 -21.05
C ASP A 74 7.77 -8.93 -21.02
N VAL A 75 7.29 -8.53 -19.84
CA VAL A 75 6.38 -7.38 -19.70
C VAL A 75 7.14 -6.09 -20.02
N LEU A 76 6.64 -5.35 -21.00
CA LEU A 76 7.23 -4.11 -21.47
C LEU A 76 6.68 -2.88 -20.71
N PRO A 77 7.43 -1.76 -20.62
CA PRO A 77 6.91 -0.49 -20.11
C PRO A 77 5.62 -0.05 -20.79
N SER A 78 5.51 -0.25 -22.12
CA SER A 78 4.32 0.09 -22.92
C SER A 78 3.07 -0.70 -22.54
N ASP A 79 3.20 -1.92 -21.99
CA ASP A 79 2.06 -2.67 -21.49
C ASP A 79 1.45 -2.00 -20.25
N ILE A 80 2.29 -1.30 -19.48
CA ILE A 80 1.91 -0.56 -18.28
C ILE A 80 1.38 0.84 -18.63
N THR A 81 2.15 1.63 -19.38
CA THR A 81 1.86 3.03 -19.65
C THR A 81 0.97 3.25 -20.89
N GLY A 82 0.90 2.28 -21.78
CA GLY A 82 0.27 2.41 -23.09
C GLY A 82 1.27 2.80 -24.18
N TYR A 83 0.77 2.91 -25.39
CA TYR A 83 1.54 3.27 -26.60
C TYR A 83 0.61 3.85 -27.67
N SER A 84 1.17 4.55 -28.65
CA SER A 84 0.39 5.07 -29.77
C SER A 84 0.41 4.12 -30.96
N ILE A 85 -0.73 3.99 -31.62
CA ILE A 85 -0.92 3.19 -32.84
C ILE A 85 -1.28 4.16 -33.97
N TYR A 86 -0.63 4.00 -35.11
CA TYR A 86 -1.02 4.71 -36.32
C TYR A 86 -2.23 4.04 -36.97
N ASP A 87 -3.35 4.76 -37.06
CA ASP A 87 -4.53 4.30 -37.79
C ASP A 87 -4.41 4.70 -39.26
N LYS A 88 -4.29 3.70 -40.12
CA LYS A 88 -4.19 3.87 -41.58
C LYS A 88 -5.44 4.47 -42.20
N ASN A 89 -6.62 4.32 -41.58
CA ASN A 89 -7.88 4.82 -42.13
C ASN A 89 -8.08 6.30 -41.86
N SER A 90 -7.74 6.74 -40.63
CA SER A 90 -7.85 8.15 -40.23
C SER A 90 -6.58 8.96 -40.54
N GLY A 91 -5.42 8.31 -40.69
CA GLY A 91 -4.12 8.96 -40.83
C GLY A 91 -3.58 9.55 -39.51
N GLU A 92 -4.17 9.19 -38.38
CA GLU A 92 -3.85 9.77 -37.07
C GLU A 92 -3.21 8.74 -36.13
N MET A 93 -2.47 9.25 -35.14
CA MET A 93 -1.96 8.45 -34.02
C MET A 93 -3.03 8.36 -32.93
N HIS A 94 -3.39 7.15 -32.54
CA HIS A 94 -4.32 6.89 -31.44
C HIS A 94 -3.60 6.25 -30.25
N TYR A 95 -3.79 6.86 -29.08
CA TYR A 95 -3.26 6.30 -27.85
C TYR A 95 -4.04 5.07 -27.41
N GLN A 96 -3.33 3.93 -27.32
CA GLN A 96 -3.83 2.72 -26.71
C GLN A 96 -3.50 2.76 -25.21
N ARG A 97 -4.53 2.78 -24.37
CA ARG A 97 -4.39 2.88 -22.92
C ARG A 97 -3.62 1.70 -22.33
N GLY A 98 -2.65 2.00 -21.48
CA GLY A 98 -1.91 1.01 -20.71
C GLY A 98 -2.67 0.48 -19.49
N ALA A 99 -2.18 -0.62 -18.93
CA ALA A 99 -2.84 -1.31 -17.84
C ALA A 99 -2.97 -0.50 -16.55
N ILE A 100 -2.10 0.49 -16.34
CA ILE A 100 -2.06 1.33 -15.13
C ILE A 100 -3.20 2.35 -15.05
N LEU A 101 -3.89 2.64 -16.18
CA LEU A 101 -4.96 3.64 -16.23
C LEU A 101 -6.27 3.10 -15.61
N CYS A 102 -6.20 2.79 -14.32
CA CYS A 102 -7.30 2.34 -13.47
C CYS A 102 -7.15 2.95 -12.06
N ASN A 103 -8.13 2.73 -11.18
CA ASN A 103 -8.09 3.24 -9.81
C ASN A 103 -7.25 2.36 -8.87
N LEU A 104 -7.37 1.04 -8.98
CA LEU A 104 -6.62 0.09 -8.20
C LEU A 104 -5.85 -0.85 -9.12
N PHE A 105 -4.54 -0.70 -9.13
CA PHE A 105 -3.63 -1.49 -9.95
C PHE A 105 -2.89 -2.52 -9.11
N LEU A 106 -3.04 -3.80 -9.43
CA LEU A 106 -2.27 -4.88 -8.82
C LEU A 106 -1.06 -5.22 -9.70
N ALA A 107 0.12 -4.83 -9.23
CA ALA A 107 1.41 -5.20 -9.81
C ALA A 107 1.90 -6.51 -9.16
N ASP A 108 1.51 -7.65 -9.74
CA ASP A 108 1.78 -8.95 -9.15
C ASP A 108 3.17 -9.47 -9.54
N GLU A 109 3.99 -9.88 -8.55
CA GLU A 109 5.39 -10.31 -8.69
C GLU A 109 6.29 -9.25 -9.37
N LEU A 110 6.18 -7.99 -8.95
CA LEU A 110 6.88 -6.84 -9.54
C LEU A 110 8.41 -7.05 -9.64
N ASN A 111 9.00 -7.78 -8.69
CA ASN A 111 10.43 -8.10 -8.68
C ASN A 111 10.88 -9.11 -9.77
N ARG A 112 9.96 -9.57 -10.64
CA ARG A 112 10.29 -10.35 -11.85
C ARG A 112 10.41 -9.50 -13.11
N ALA A 113 9.93 -8.25 -13.06
CA ALA A 113 10.04 -7.33 -14.18
C ALA A 113 11.47 -6.83 -14.37
N THR A 114 11.77 -6.39 -15.60
CA THR A 114 13.01 -5.65 -15.86
C THR A 114 13.02 -4.32 -15.12
N SER A 115 14.21 -3.79 -14.79
CA SER A 115 14.34 -2.48 -14.12
C SER A 115 13.67 -1.34 -14.91
N ARG A 116 13.62 -1.44 -16.24
CA ARG A 116 12.95 -0.46 -17.10
C ARG A 116 11.45 -0.46 -16.87
N THR A 117 10.84 -1.64 -16.80
CA THR A 117 9.39 -1.80 -16.55
C THR A 117 9.03 -1.39 -15.12
N GLN A 118 9.87 -1.76 -14.14
CA GLN A 118 9.72 -1.30 -12.75
C GLN A 118 9.73 0.24 -12.68
N SER A 119 10.71 0.88 -13.34
CA SER A 119 10.83 2.35 -13.34
C SER A 119 9.62 3.05 -13.96
N ALA A 120 9.05 2.52 -15.03
CA ALA A 120 7.84 3.07 -15.65
C ALA A 120 6.64 3.04 -14.72
N LEU A 121 6.43 1.92 -14.01
CA LEU A 121 5.37 1.81 -12.99
C LEU A 121 5.59 2.83 -11.86
N LEU A 122 6.81 2.87 -11.32
CA LEU A 122 7.14 3.69 -10.16
C LEU A 122 7.13 5.19 -10.47
N GLN A 123 7.43 5.58 -11.71
CA GLN A 123 7.25 6.95 -12.18
C GLN A 123 5.77 7.33 -12.19
N ALA A 124 4.91 6.52 -12.79
CA ALA A 124 3.47 6.77 -12.81
C ALA A 124 2.85 6.81 -11.38
N MET A 125 3.39 6.01 -10.43
CA MET A 125 2.98 6.08 -9.02
C MET A 125 3.32 7.44 -8.38
N GLU A 126 4.45 8.02 -8.73
CA GLU A 126 4.92 9.28 -8.13
C GLU A 126 4.27 10.50 -8.78
N GLU A 127 4.17 10.50 -10.11
CA GLU A 127 3.66 11.63 -10.88
C GLU A 127 2.13 11.65 -10.99
N GLY A 128 1.46 10.50 -10.81
CA GLY A 128 0.01 10.36 -11.00
C GLY A 128 -0.43 10.49 -12.46
N GLU A 129 0.52 10.35 -13.38
CA GLU A 129 0.31 10.48 -14.82
C GLU A 129 1.29 9.61 -15.61
N VAL A 130 1.00 9.38 -16.88
CA VAL A 130 1.88 8.68 -17.82
C VAL A 130 2.10 9.56 -19.05
N THR A 131 3.34 9.60 -19.57
CA THR A 131 3.68 10.35 -20.78
C THR A 131 4.05 9.38 -21.89
N VAL A 132 3.33 9.47 -23.02
CA VAL A 132 3.55 8.68 -24.24
C VAL A 132 3.59 9.65 -25.44
N ASP A 133 4.66 9.59 -26.23
CA ASP A 133 4.85 10.43 -27.42
C ASP A 133 4.65 11.94 -27.14
N ASN A 134 5.21 12.43 -26.03
CA ASN A 134 5.09 13.83 -25.55
C ASN A 134 3.67 14.26 -25.15
N LEU A 135 2.72 13.34 -25.04
CA LEU A 135 1.38 13.58 -24.50
C LEU A 135 1.26 12.95 -23.12
N THR A 136 0.73 13.73 -22.18
CA THR A 136 0.56 13.31 -20.78
C THR A 136 -0.89 12.94 -20.50
N TYR A 137 -1.09 11.77 -19.90
CA TYR A 137 -2.40 11.20 -19.56
C TYR A 137 -2.50 11.03 -18.06
N PRO A 138 -3.42 11.70 -17.36
CA PRO A 138 -3.57 11.54 -15.92
C PRO A 138 -4.11 10.13 -15.59
N VAL A 139 -3.58 9.54 -14.52
CA VAL A 139 -4.12 8.29 -13.97
C VAL A 139 -5.44 8.59 -13.22
N PRO A 140 -6.49 7.78 -13.39
CA PRO A 140 -7.77 7.96 -12.72
C PRO A 140 -7.62 8.04 -11.19
N GLN A 141 -8.25 9.04 -10.57
CA GLN A 141 -8.24 9.20 -9.10
C GLN A 141 -9.51 8.63 -8.46
N PRO A 142 -9.44 8.04 -7.26
CA PRO A 142 -8.22 7.76 -6.48
C PRO A 142 -7.34 6.71 -7.16
N PHE A 143 -6.03 6.90 -7.11
CA PHE A 143 -5.07 5.93 -7.65
C PHE A 143 -4.35 5.20 -6.52
N VAL A 144 -4.33 3.87 -6.57
CA VAL A 144 -3.66 2.99 -5.60
C VAL A 144 -2.97 1.86 -6.34
N VAL A 145 -1.69 1.68 -6.08
CA VAL A 145 -0.95 0.49 -6.52
C VAL A 145 -0.75 -0.44 -5.32
N ILE A 146 -1.12 -1.69 -5.50
CA ILE A 146 -0.73 -2.79 -4.63
C ILE A 146 0.30 -3.61 -5.40
N ALA A 147 1.57 -3.52 -5.00
CA ALA A 147 2.62 -4.33 -5.59
C ALA A 147 2.89 -5.56 -4.72
N THR A 148 3.13 -6.70 -5.34
CA THR A 148 3.58 -7.90 -4.63
C THR A 148 5.00 -8.25 -5.01
N GLN A 149 5.77 -8.75 -4.04
CA GLN A 149 7.07 -9.37 -4.28
C GLN A 149 7.26 -10.61 -3.43
N ASN A 150 8.05 -11.55 -3.93
CA ASN A 150 8.43 -12.73 -3.20
C ASN A 150 9.84 -12.53 -2.62
N PRO A 151 10.02 -12.61 -1.27
CA PRO A 151 11.30 -12.36 -0.62
C PRO A 151 12.35 -13.42 -0.88
N THR A 152 11.94 -14.64 -1.19
CA THR A 152 12.84 -15.75 -1.45
C THR A 152 13.21 -15.79 -2.92
N GLY A 153 14.52 -15.61 -3.20
CA GLY A 153 15.12 -15.54 -4.51
C GLY A 153 14.78 -16.72 -5.43
N ALA A 154 13.63 -16.68 -6.06
CA ALA A 154 13.37 -17.47 -7.25
C ALA A 154 14.40 -17.04 -8.31
N LYS A 155 15.00 -18.00 -9.02
CA LYS A 155 15.93 -17.71 -10.12
C LYS A 155 15.26 -16.71 -11.09
N GLY A 156 15.91 -15.56 -11.33
CA GLY A 156 15.41 -14.52 -12.23
C GLY A 156 14.59 -13.41 -11.58
N THR A 157 14.58 -13.28 -10.24
CA THR A 157 14.02 -12.12 -9.56
C THR A 157 15.08 -11.04 -9.37
N GLN A 158 14.71 -9.80 -9.65
CA GLN A 158 15.53 -8.62 -9.40
C GLN A 158 14.85 -7.81 -8.29
N MET A 159 15.48 -7.78 -7.10
CA MET A 159 14.93 -6.99 -5.99
C MET A 159 14.76 -5.52 -6.38
N LEU A 160 13.71 -4.90 -5.88
CA LEU A 160 13.52 -3.46 -6.07
C LEU A 160 14.66 -2.70 -5.37
N PRO A 161 15.28 -1.72 -6.03
CA PRO A 161 16.24 -0.84 -5.38
C PRO A 161 15.60 -0.09 -4.20
N ASP A 162 16.39 0.21 -3.16
CA ASP A 162 15.92 0.89 -1.95
C ASP A 162 15.24 2.23 -2.24
N SER A 163 15.75 3.00 -3.20
CA SER A 163 15.14 4.26 -3.66
C SER A 163 13.74 4.07 -4.28
N GLN A 164 13.44 2.87 -4.76
CA GLN A 164 12.14 2.51 -5.30
C GLN A 164 11.20 1.99 -4.21
N LEU A 165 11.73 1.28 -3.22
CA LEU A 165 10.96 0.85 -2.04
C LEU A 165 10.40 2.03 -1.25
N ASP A 166 11.13 3.14 -1.16
CA ASP A 166 10.69 4.37 -0.45
C ASP A 166 9.42 5.02 -1.04
N ARG A 167 9.01 4.65 -2.27
CA ARG A 167 7.77 5.13 -2.91
C ARG A 167 6.51 4.45 -2.38
N PHE A 168 6.64 3.26 -1.79
CA PHE A 168 5.52 2.61 -1.13
C PHE A 168 5.31 3.19 0.26
N MET A 169 4.06 3.54 0.59
CA MET A 169 3.72 4.13 1.87
C MET A 169 3.88 3.14 3.01
N ILE A 170 3.55 1.88 2.77
CA ILE A 170 3.53 0.80 3.76
C ILE A 170 3.98 -0.51 3.13
N ARG A 171 4.71 -1.32 3.91
CA ARG A 171 5.01 -2.71 3.55
C ARG A 171 4.31 -3.66 4.51
N LEU A 172 3.55 -4.59 3.94
CA LEU A 172 2.74 -5.56 4.67
C LEU A 172 3.13 -7.00 4.33
N SER A 173 2.99 -7.88 5.31
CA SER A 173 3.04 -9.32 5.14
C SER A 173 1.74 -9.94 5.65
N VAL A 174 1.11 -10.77 4.85
CA VAL A 174 -0.11 -11.50 5.23
C VAL A 174 0.24 -12.71 6.09
N GLY A 175 1.33 -13.39 5.75
CA GLY A 175 1.77 -14.62 6.39
C GLY A 175 0.76 -15.78 6.23
N TYR A 176 1.13 -16.94 6.73
CA TYR A 176 0.19 -18.07 6.78
C TYR A 176 -1.00 -17.74 7.70
N PRO A 177 -2.22 -18.22 7.36
CA PRO A 177 -3.32 -18.20 8.31
C PRO A 177 -3.00 -19.11 9.51
N ASP A 178 -3.59 -18.83 10.65
CA ASP A 178 -3.59 -19.80 11.73
C ASP A 178 -4.46 -21.01 11.37
N PRO A 179 -4.29 -22.17 12.04
CA PRO A 179 -5.02 -23.40 11.70
C PRO A 179 -6.55 -23.24 11.72
N ALA A 180 -7.09 -22.41 12.61
CA ALA A 180 -8.53 -22.17 12.70
C ALA A 180 -9.04 -21.34 11.51
N ALA A 181 -8.30 -20.28 11.14
CA ALA A 181 -8.60 -19.46 9.97
C ALA A 181 -8.46 -20.27 8.67
N GLU A 182 -7.46 -21.16 8.56
CA GLU A 182 -7.28 -22.02 7.39
C GLU A 182 -8.45 -23.01 7.24
N ALA A 183 -8.87 -23.64 8.33
CA ALA A 183 -10.04 -24.53 8.33
C ALA A 183 -11.32 -23.77 7.95
N GLU A 184 -11.51 -22.56 8.44
CA GLU A 184 -12.65 -21.69 8.09
C GLU A 184 -12.62 -21.27 6.62
N MET A 185 -11.46 -20.94 6.08
CA MET A 185 -11.28 -20.64 4.65
C MET A 185 -11.72 -21.82 3.76
N ILE A 186 -11.37 -23.05 4.15
CA ILE A 186 -11.78 -24.27 3.43
C ILE A 186 -13.30 -24.44 3.49
N ARG A 187 -13.92 -24.27 4.67
CA ARG A 187 -15.38 -24.38 4.85
C ARG A 187 -16.12 -23.37 3.98
N ARG A 188 -15.69 -22.10 4.01
CA ARG A 188 -16.28 -21.03 3.20
C ARG A 188 -16.19 -21.35 1.70
N LYS A 189 -15.05 -21.83 1.22
CA LYS A 189 -14.88 -22.23 -0.18
C LYS A 189 -15.83 -23.35 -0.59
N GLN A 190 -16.04 -24.36 0.28
CA GLN A 190 -17.02 -25.44 0.02
C GLN A 190 -18.45 -24.95 -0.03
N GLN A 191 -18.78 -23.87 0.68
CA GLN A 191 -20.09 -23.23 0.69
C GLN A 191 -20.28 -22.21 -0.44
N GLY A 192 -19.30 -22.04 -1.33
CA GLY A 192 -19.32 -21.02 -2.37
C GLY A 192 -19.20 -19.58 -1.83
N LEU A 193 -18.71 -19.44 -0.60
CA LEU A 193 -18.50 -18.15 0.04
C LEU A 193 -17.11 -17.59 -0.30
N GLY A 194 -17.02 -16.28 -0.55
CA GLY A 194 -15.74 -15.64 -0.87
C GLY A 194 -15.91 -14.30 -1.57
N LEU A 195 -15.09 -14.07 -2.59
CA LEU A 195 -15.07 -12.80 -3.35
C LEU A 195 -16.43 -12.37 -3.92
N ASP A 196 -17.30 -13.33 -4.27
CA ASP A 196 -18.60 -13.05 -4.87
C ASP A 196 -19.60 -12.45 -3.86
N GLN A 197 -19.32 -12.60 -2.58
CA GLN A 197 -20.13 -12.02 -1.50
C GLN A 197 -19.69 -10.63 -1.05
N VAL A 198 -18.55 -10.15 -1.52
CA VAL A 198 -18.07 -8.80 -1.22
C VAL A 198 -18.95 -7.78 -1.93
N GLN A 199 -19.62 -6.95 -1.14
CA GLN A 199 -20.49 -5.88 -1.64
C GLN A 199 -19.74 -4.56 -1.70
N GLN A 200 -20.13 -3.71 -2.62
CA GLN A 200 -19.66 -2.33 -2.68
C GLN A 200 -20.24 -1.54 -1.52
N ILE A 201 -19.38 -0.86 -0.77
CA ILE A 201 -19.75 -0.06 0.43
C ILE A 201 -19.63 1.43 0.14
N THR A 202 -18.70 1.82 -0.71
CA THR A 202 -18.47 3.23 -1.04
C THR A 202 -18.24 3.40 -2.54
N SER A 203 -18.39 4.63 -3.01
CA SER A 203 -18.04 5.01 -4.38
C SER A 203 -16.67 5.67 -4.42
N ARG A 204 -16.17 5.85 -5.64
CA ARG A 204 -14.94 6.59 -5.93
C ARG A 204 -14.98 8.02 -5.37
N GLU A 205 -16.10 8.71 -5.55
CA GLU A 205 -16.32 10.09 -5.09
C GLU A 205 -16.36 10.18 -3.56
N GLU A 206 -17.02 9.22 -2.90
CA GLU A 206 -17.05 9.12 -1.44
C GLU A 206 -15.67 8.82 -0.86
N LEU A 207 -14.90 7.91 -1.48
CA LEU A 207 -13.54 7.62 -1.05
C LEU A 207 -12.63 8.84 -1.14
N LEU A 208 -12.77 9.66 -2.20
CA LEU A 208 -12.05 10.94 -2.31
C LEU A 208 -12.51 11.95 -1.23
N GLY A 209 -13.79 11.92 -0.85
CA GLY A 209 -14.31 12.67 0.28
C GLY A 209 -13.65 12.26 1.59
N ILE A 210 -13.60 10.95 1.87
CA ILE A 210 -12.97 10.38 3.06
C ILE A 210 -11.47 10.73 3.11
N ARG A 211 -10.74 10.68 2.00
CA ARG A 211 -9.33 11.11 1.94
C ARG A 211 -9.15 12.56 2.39
N ARG A 212 -10.02 13.47 1.92
CA ARG A 212 -9.99 14.88 2.36
C ARG A 212 -10.28 15.04 3.85
N GLU A 213 -11.24 14.30 4.39
CA GLU A 213 -11.51 14.30 5.85
C GLU A 213 -10.30 13.79 6.64
N THR A 214 -9.66 12.73 6.16
CA THR A 214 -8.46 12.16 6.77
C THR A 214 -7.30 13.16 6.80
N ASP A 215 -7.08 13.91 5.73
CA ASP A 215 -6.03 14.94 5.65
C ASP A 215 -6.28 16.10 6.63
N GLN A 216 -7.52 16.38 6.98
CA GLN A 216 -7.89 17.44 7.92
C GLN A 216 -7.75 17.04 9.39
N VAL A 217 -7.46 15.77 9.70
CA VAL A 217 -7.21 15.33 11.07
C VAL A 217 -6.04 16.11 11.66
N TYR A 218 -6.27 16.72 12.83
CA TYR A 218 -5.28 17.56 13.50
C TYR A 218 -4.12 16.71 14.05
N ILE A 219 -2.91 17.19 13.87
CA ILE A 219 -1.72 16.66 14.54
C ILE A 219 -1.01 17.79 15.30
N LYS A 220 -0.74 17.56 16.58
CA LYS A 220 -0.05 18.53 17.44
C LYS A 220 1.42 18.60 17.10
N ASP A 221 2.05 19.78 17.16
CA ASP A 221 3.48 19.98 16.86
C ASP A 221 4.38 19.03 17.63
N SER A 222 4.08 18.78 18.92
CA SER A 222 4.81 17.81 19.73
C SER A 222 4.79 16.38 19.18
N LEU A 223 3.75 15.99 18.42
CA LEU A 223 3.68 14.70 17.72
C LEU A 223 4.45 14.74 16.41
N ILE A 224 4.49 15.88 15.73
CA ILE A 224 5.37 16.07 14.55
C ILE A 224 6.83 15.92 14.98
N ASP A 225 7.24 16.59 16.07
CA ASP A 225 8.57 16.43 16.64
C ASP A 225 8.87 14.99 17.06
N TYR A 226 7.88 14.28 17.59
CA TYR A 226 8.00 12.88 17.97
C TYR A 226 8.24 11.98 16.74
N ILE A 227 7.50 12.18 15.64
CA ILE A 227 7.70 11.48 14.36
C ILE A 227 9.12 11.75 13.83
N VAL A 228 9.57 13.00 13.85
CA VAL A 228 10.93 13.37 13.43
C VAL A 228 11.99 12.68 14.29
N LYS A 229 11.81 12.62 15.61
CA LYS A 229 12.71 11.89 16.52
C LYS A 229 12.73 10.40 16.21
N LEU A 230 11.59 9.78 15.97
CA LEU A 230 11.48 8.37 15.57
C LEU A 230 12.23 8.09 14.25
N CYS A 231 12.18 8.98 13.27
CA CYS A 231 12.98 8.86 12.06
C CYS A 231 14.48 9.09 12.32
N THR A 232 14.81 10.04 13.20
CA THR A 232 16.21 10.39 13.51
C THR A 232 16.94 9.25 14.22
N VAL A 233 16.30 8.53 15.15
CA VAL A 233 16.95 7.39 15.82
C VAL A 233 17.31 6.29 14.82
N THR A 234 16.55 6.09 13.74
CA THR A 234 16.89 5.13 12.69
C THR A 234 18.14 5.54 11.91
N ARG A 235 18.44 6.84 11.80
CA ARG A 235 19.62 7.38 11.10
C ARG A 235 20.90 7.30 11.92
N ASN A 236 20.76 7.15 13.23
CA ASN A 236 21.88 7.14 14.19
C ASN A 236 22.19 5.74 14.74
N ASP A 237 21.44 4.71 14.35
CA ASP A 237 21.68 3.34 14.83
C ASP A 237 22.74 2.63 13.97
N GLN A 238 23.74 2.05 14.63
CA GLN A 238 24.87 1.39 13.96
C GLN A 238 24.48 0.15 13.12
N ARG A 239 23.30 -0.41 13.37
CA ARG A 239 22.75 -1.56 12.61
C ARG A 239 22.14 -1.14 11.29
N ILE A 240 22.01 0.17 11.03
CA ILE A 240 21.34 0.76 9.87
C ILE A 240 22.35 1.65 9.13
N LEU A 241 22.62 1.33 7.86
CA LEU A 241 23.49 2.13 6.99
C LEU A 241 22.79 3.40 6.52
N GLN A 242 21.50 3.29 6.19
CA GLN A 242 20.68 4.44 5.81
C GLN A 242 19.33 4.35 6.53
N GLY A 243 19.05 5.35 7.36
CA GLY A 243 17.80 5.47 8.11
C GLY A 243 16.65 6.06 7.29
N ALA A 244 15.51 6.21 7.93
CA ALA A 244 14.26 6.69 7.33
C ALA A 244 14.40 8.06 6.66
N SER A 245 13.91 8.20 5.43
CA SER A 245 13.91 9.44 4.65
C SER A 245 12.87 10.45 5.17
N PRO A 246 12.90 11.73 4.74
CA PRO A 246 11.80 12.67 5.00
C PRO A 246 10.46 12.18 4.47
N ARG A 247 10.42 11.43 3.34
CA ARG A 247 9.21 10.80 2.80
C ARG A 247 8.61 9.81 3.79
N ALA A 248 9.44 9.09 4.55
CA ALA A 248 8.98 8.20 5.62
C ALA A 248 8.21 8.95 6.72
N ALA A 249 8.70 10.12 7.14
CA ALA A 249 8.01 10.95 8.14
C ALA A 249 6.65 11.45 7.63
N LEU A 250 6.57 11.89 6.36
CA LEU A 250 5.32 12.29 5.72
C LEU A 250 4.33 11.12 5.65
N SER A 251 4.79 9.94 5.20
CA SER A 251 3.95 8.73 5.15
C SER A 251 3.44 8.32 6.52
N LEU A 252 4.30 8.36 7.54
CA LEU A 252 3.92 8.03 8.92
C LEU A 252 2.88 9.01 9.47
N THR A 253 3.01 10.30 9.14
CA THR A 253 2.03 11.33 9.51
C THR A 253 0.68 11.07 8.86
N ALA A 254 0.64 10.79 7.55
CA ALA A 254 -0.59 10.50 6.82
C ALA A 254 -1.28 9.23 7.35
N LEU A 255 -0.52 8.17 7.61
CA LEU A 255 -1.03 6.92 8.19
C LEU A 255 -1.57 7.12 9.61
N ALA A 256 -0.89 7.92 10.46
CA ALA A 256 -1.36 8.23 11.80
C ALA A 256 -2.67 9.03 11.79
N LYS A 257 -2.83 9.97 10.86
CA LYS A 257 -4.09 10.69 10.63
C LYS A 257 -5.21 9.74 10.19
N ALA A 258 -4.95 8.83 9.26
CA ALA A 258 -5.90 7.81 8.83
C ALA A 258 -6.30 6.90 10.00
N THR A 259 -5.34 6.52 10.86
CA THR A 259 -5.58 5.71 12.05
C THR A 259 -6.49 6.44 13.06
N ALA A 260 -6.26 7.72 13.32
CA ALA A 260 -7.11 8.53 14.17
C ALA A 260 -8.53 8.66 13.59
N TRP A 261 -8.62 8.91 12.27
CA TRP A 261 -9.90 9.08 11.58
C TRP A 261 -10.78 7.82 11.65
N ILE A 262 -10.23 6.62 11.37
CA ILE A 262 -11.00 5.37 11.41
C ILE A 262 -11.51 5.04 12.81
N GLN A 263 -10.85 5.55 13.85
CA GLN A 263 -11.26 5.44 15.25
C GLN A 263 -12.25 6.55 15.68
N GLY A 264 -12.69 7.40 14.76
CA GLY A 264 -13.68 8.45 15.03
C GLY A 264 -13.11 9.72 15.64
N ARG A 265 -11.78 9.89 15.66
CA ARG A 265 -11.14 11.08 16.23
C ARG A 265 -10.72 12.06 15.13
N ASP A 266 -10.71 13.35 15.48
CA ASP A 266 -10.23 14.44 14.64
C ASP A 266 -8.83 14.94 15.06
N PHE A 267 -8.14 14.19 15.92
CA PHE A 267 -6.77 14.43 16.35
C PHE A 267 -6.00 13.12 16.49
N VAL A 268 -4.69 13.21 16.23
CA VAL A 268 -3.74 12.09 16.33
C VAL A 268 -3.29 11.89 17.77
N LEU A 269 -3.10 10.62 18.15
CA LEU A 269 -2.47 10.18 19.41
C LEU A 269 -1.15 9.43 19.14
N PRO A 270 -0.25 9.31 20.12
CA PRO A 270 0.97 8.50 19.99
C PRO A 270 0.69 7.02 19.61
N SER A 271 -0.43 6.48 20.08
CA SER A 271 -0.88 5.11 19.73
C SER A 271 -1.16 4.93 18.25
N ASP A 272 -1.61 5.97 17.55
CA ASP A 272 -1.87 5.90 16.11
C ASP A 272 -0.57 5.78 15.31
N ILE A 273 0.46 6.50 15.74
CA ILE A 273 1.81 6.41 15.19
C ILE A 273 2.38 5.02 15.44
N ARG A 274 2.23 4.51 16.67
CA ARG A 274 2.67 3.17 17.06
C ARG A 274 2.09 2.08 16.17
N PHE A 275 0.80 2.15 15.87
CA PHE A 275 0.06 1.13 15.14
C PHE A 275 0.58 0.89 13.72
N VAL A 276 1.16 1.91 13.08
CA VAL A 276 1.62 1.85 11.69
C VAL A 276 3.13 2.01 11.53
N PHE A 277 3.86 2.29 12.61
CA PHE A 277 5.28 2.66 12.55
C PHE A 277 6.14 1.63 11.84
N ALA A 278 6.06 0.37 12.27
CA ALA A 278 6.94 -0.66 11.74
C ALA A 278 6.71 -0.91 10.24
N GLU A 279 5.45 -0.97 9.82
CA GLU A 279 5.08 -1.19 8.43
C GLU A 279 5.41 0.02 7.53
N ALA A 280 5.40 1.24 8.09
CA ALA A 280 5.76 2.45 7.37
C ALA A 280 7.28 2.63 7.23
N ILE A 281 8.07 2.10 8.16
CA ILE A 281 9.50 2.41 8.27
C ILE A 281 10.40 1.28 7.78
N GLN A 282 10.09 0.02 8.11
CA GLN A 282 11.01 -1.11 7.96
C GLN A 282 11.56 -1.30 6.53
N HIS A 283 10.76 -1.09 5.48
CA HIS A 283 11.16 -1.26 4.09
C HIS A 283 12.02 -0.11 3.53
N ARG A 284 12.19 0.95 4.32
CA ARG A 284 12.94 2.16 3.96
C ARG A 284 14.31 2.22 4.60
N LEU A 285 14.64 1.19 5.40
CA LEU A 285 15.92 1.09 6.10
C LEU A 285 16.88 0.21 5.32
N ILE A 286 18.10 0.72 5.06
CA ILE A 286 19.19 -0.08 4.53
C ILE A 286 19.98 -0.63 5.72
N TRP A 287 20.06 -1.94 5.80
CA TRP A 287 20.67 -2.63 6.94
C TRP A 287 22.19 -2.81 6.76
N ALA A 288 22.96 -2.65 7.84
CA ALA A 288 24.40 -2.87 7.82
C ALA A 288 24.81 -4.34 7.53
N GLN A 289 23.89 -5.27 7.78
CA GLN A 289 24.08 -6.70 7.48
C GLN A 289 22.91 -7.20 6.61
N ASP A 290 23.20 -7.56 5.37
CA ASP A 290 22.22 -7.97 4.35
C ASP A 290 21.43 -9.24 4.69
N ASN A 291 21.89 -10.08 5.62
CA ASN A 291 21.30 -11.40 5.91
C ASN A 291 20.41 -11.44 7.16
N GLN A 292 19.90 -10.31 7.62
CA GLN A 292 18.96 -10.31 8.73
C GLN A 292 17.57 -10.74 8.27
N SER A 293 17.00 -11.76 8.92
CA SER A 293 15.62 -12.16 8.65
C SER A 293 14.65 -11.01 8.94
N PHE A 294 13.56 -10.93 8.19
CA PHE A 294 12.47 -9.96 8.39
C PHE A 294 12.07 -9.81 9.86
N ARG A 295 12.02 -10.92 10.61
CA ARG A 295 11.68 -10.94 12.04
C ARG A 295 12.72 -10.20 12.89
N LYS A 296 14.00 -10.35 12.57
CA LYS A 296 15.08 -9.62 13.28
C LYS A 296 15.03 -8.12 12.99
N GLN A 297 14.85 -7.76 11.73
CA GLN A 297 14.67 -6.37 11.31
C GLN A 297 13.48 -5.73 12.04
N ARG A 298 12.36 -6.44 12.13
CA ARG A 298 11.17 -5.98 12.87
C ARG A 298 11.46 -5.74 14.34
N ALA A 299 12.18 -6.65 14.99
CA ALA A 299 12.54 -6.50 16.41
C ALA A 299 13.39 -5.24 16.66
N VAL A 300 14.34 -4.95 15.77
CA VAL A 300 15.15 -3.70 15.86
C VAL A 300 14.26 -2.46 15.68
N VAL A 301 13.33 -2.46 14.72
CA VAL A 301 12.42 -1.33 14.52
C VAL A 301 11.52 -1.10 15.74
N GLU A 302 11.04 -2.16 16.37
CA GLU A 302 10.24 -2.07 17.61
C GLU A 302 11.08 -1.56 18.79
N GLU A 303 12.34 -1.97 18.89
CA GLU A 303 13.28 -1.48 19.91
C GLU A 303 13.55 0.04 19.72
N LEU A 304 13.81 0.48 18.48
CA LEU A 304 13.99 1.88 18.15
C LEU A 304 12.76 2.73 18.48
N PHE A 305 11.57 2.22 18.17
CA PHE A 305 10.33 2.88 18.57
C PHE A 305 10.25 3.06 20.10
N ALA A 306 10.54 2.00 20.86
CA ALA A 306 10.47 2.01 22.32
C ALA A 306 11.53 2.94 22.96
N SER A 307 12.65 3.23 22.27
CA SER A 307 13.71 4.11 22.76
C SER A 307 13.32 5.60 22.80
N VAL A 308 12.29 5.99 22.07
CA VAL A 308 11.83 7.39 21.98
C VAL A 308 10.58 7.57 22.85
N ARG A 309 10.70 8.39 23.88
CA ARG A 309 9.58 8.70 24.77
C ARG A 309 8.49 9.49 24.03
N ALA A 310 7.27 9.00 24.08
CA ALA A 310 6.12 9.70 23.54
C ALA A 310 5.83 11.00 24.32
N PRO A 311 5.36 12.08 23.68
CA PRO A 311 4.99 13.31 24.37
C PRO A 311 3.73 13.09 25.24
N GLU A 312 3.66 13.82 26.34
CA GLU A 312 2.46 13.86 27.17
C GLU A 312 1.36 14.64 26.42
N MET A 313 0.19 14.04 26.32
CA MET A 313 -0.98 14.65 25.68
C MET A 313 -1.76 15.40 26.79
N ARG A 314 -1.36 16.65 27.05
CA ARG A 314 -2.11 17.58 27.92
C ARG A 314 -3.02 18.47 27.11
#